data_5435d14147959b6035ec7bb24189ec99
#
_entry.id   5435d14147959b6035ec7bb24189ec99
#
_cell.length_a   1.000
_cell.length_b   1.000
_cell.length_c   1.000
_cell.angle_alpha   90.00
_cell.angle_beta   90.00
_cell.angle_gamma   90.00
#
_symmetry.space_group_name_H-M   'P 1'
#
loop_
_entity.id
_entity.type
_entity.pdbx_description
1 polymer ?
#
loop_
_entity_poly.entity_id
_entity_poly.type
_entity_poly.pdbx_seq_one_letter_code
_entity_poly.pdbx_strand_id
1 'polypeptide(L)'
;MEGKDELMKKIKKLVAIQPVSILEESKEKLKEFCEEIIFFDSQPESAEEIVERIGDADAVFVSYTHAIGEEILAKCPNLVYIGMCCSLYSEESSNVDIAYAREHGITVTGIRDYGDEGVAEYVLMNLIGRLHGADGNPPLLGESSEISGARIGLLGLGASA
;
A
#
# COMPACT_ATOMS: atom_id res chain seq x y z
N MET A 1 31.04 16.33 5.14
CA MET A 1 29.96 15.38 4.86
C MET A 1 30.02 14.18 5.80
N GLU A 2 30.46 14.39 7.04
CA GLU A 2 30.71 13.35 8.06
C GLU A 2 29.76 13.47 9.25
N GLY A 3 28.49 13.65 9.07
CA GLY A 3 27.55 13.84 10.18
C GLY A 3 26.14 13.31 9.97
N LYS A 4 25.91 12.53 8.92
CA LYS A 4 24.57 11.96 8.62
C LYS A 4 24.42 10.47 8.88
N ASP A 5 25.51 9.74 9.08
CA ASP A 5 25.49 8.26 9.27
C ASP A 5 25.27 7.80 10.72
N GLU A 6 25.30 8.72 11.68
CA GLU A 6 25.29 8.34 13.10
C GLU A 6 23.91 8.30 13.76
N LEU A 7 22.82 8.54 13.03
CA LEU A 7 21.47 8.68 13.62
C LEU A 7 20.37 7.76 13.04
N MET A 8 20.68 6.85 12.15
CA MET A 8 19.68 5.83 11.79
C MET A 8 19.83 4.63 12.71
N LYS A 9 19.03 4.62 13.79
CA LYS A 9 18.90 3.45 14.64
C LYS A 9 18.38 2.30 13.76
N LYS A 10 19.23 1.32 13.50
CA LYS A 10 18.91 0.17 12.66
C LYS A 10 17.70 -0.55 13.26
N ILE A 11 16.70 -0.87 12.43
CA ILE A 11 15.57 -1.70 12.81
C ILE A 11 16.13 -3.09 13.14
N LYS A 12 15.83 -3.62 14.32
CA LYS A 12 16.27 -4.96 14.70
C LYS A 12 15.49 -6.01 13.95
N LYS A 13 14.15 -5.88 13.93
CA LYS A 13 13.27 -6.87 13.31
C LYS A 13 12.14 -6.18 12.57
N LEU A 14 12.04 -6.48 11.28
CA LEU A 14 10.93 -6.08 10.41
C LEU A 14 10.09 -7.32 10.07
N VAL A 15 8.79 -7.22 10.24
CA VAL A 15 7.85 -8.28 9.87
C VAL A 15 6.84 -7.76 8.84
N ALA A 16 6.73 -8.41 7.70
CA ALA A 16 5.57 -8.25 6.80
C ALA A 16 4.52 -9.29 7.22
N ILE A 17 3.45 -8.83 7.86
CA ILE A 17 2.43 -9.72 8.49
C ILE A 17 1.58 -10.48 7.49
N GLN A 18 1.66 -10.15 6.20
CA GLN A 18 0.88 -10.69 5.11
C GLN A 18 1.65 -10.54 3.80
N PRO A 19 1.21 -11.15 2.69
CA PRO A 19 1.84 -10.97 1.40
C PRO A 19 1.89 -9.48 1.01
N VAL A 20 3.08 -8.99 0.72
CA VAL A 20 3.35 -7.66 0.19
C VAL A 20 4.16 -7.82 -1.10
N SER A 21 3.72 -7.14 -2.17
CA SER A 21 4.37 -7.25 -3.49
C SER A 21 5.66 -6.44 -3.52
N ILE A 22 6.73 -6.97 -2.91
CA ILE A 22 8.06 -6.35 -2.90
C ILE A 22 8.99 -7.13 -3.84
N LEU A 23 9.66 -6.40 -4.73
CA LEU A 23 10.67 -6.97 -5.62
C LEU A 23 11.87 -7.51 -4.83
N GLU A 24 12.51 -8.57 -5.32
CA GLU A 24 13.68 -9.17 -4.66
C GLU A 24 14.82 -8.15 -4.47
N GLU A 25 15.04 -7.27 -5.45
CA GLU A 25 16.01 -6.18 -5.32
C GLU A 25 15.71 -5.25 -4.13
N SER A 26 14.42 -4.98 -3.88
CA SER A 26 13.99 -4.15 -2.74
C SER A 26 14.14 -4.88 -1.42
N LYS A 27 13.92 -6.21 -1.39
CA LYS A 27 14.18 -7.04 -0.21
C LYS A 27 15.66 -7.03 0.17
N GLU A 28 16.55 -7.08 -0.83
CA GLU A 28 17.99 -6.98 -0.57
C GLU A 28 18.37 -5.60 0.02
N LYS A 29 17.78 -4.51 -0.48
CA LYS A 29 18.00 -3.17 0.08
C LYS A 29 17.51 -3.05 1.53
N LEU A 30 16.43 -3.72 1.91
CA LEU A 30 15.93 -3.70 3.29
C LEU A 30 16.95 -4.27 4.29
N LYS A 31 17.82 -5.19 3.88
CA LYS A 31 18.87 -5.75 4.74
C LYS A 31 19.92 -4.72 5.19
N GLU A 32 20.00 -3.58 4.48
CA GLU A 32 20.87 -2.47 4.89
C GLU A 32 20.30 -1.75 6.13
N PHE A 33 18.98 -1.78 6.30
CA PHE A 33 18.23 -1.05 7.34
C PHE A 33 17.76 -1.93 8.49
N CYS A 34 17.64 -3.24 8.26
CA CYS A 34 17.09 -4.19 9.20
C CYS A 34 18.09 -5.32 9.50
N GLU A 35 18.10 -5.82 10.73
CA GLU A 35 18.95 -6.97 11.11
C GLU A 35 18.26 -8.30 10.80
N GLU A 36 16.96 -8.38 11.08
CA GLU A 36 16.11 -9.53 10.79
C GLU A 36 14.89 -9.08 9.97
N ILE A 37 14.49 -9.85 8.96
CA ILE A 37 13.31 -9.57 8.14
C ILE A 37 12.53 -10.86 7.96
N ILE A 38 11.24 -10.83 8.28
CA ILE A 38 10.30 -11.94 8.10
C ILE A 38 9.19 -11.53 7.15
N PHE A 39 8.92 -12.35 6.14
CA PHE A 39 7.77 -12.19 5.24
C PHE A 39 6.82 -13.36 5.40
N PHE A 40 5.57 -13.08 5.72
CA PHE A 40 4.51 -14.08 5.69
C PHE A 40 3.86 -14.12 4.31
N ASP A 41 3.66 -15.33 3.79
CA ASP A 41 3.07 -15.59 2.46
C ASP A 41 1.56 -15.85 2.51
N SER A 42 0.95 -15.76 3.69
CA SER A 42 -0.50 -15.94 3.90
C SER A 42 -1.11 -14.74 4.59
N GLN A 43 -2.42 -14.53 4.37
CA GLN A 43 -3.18 -13.54 5.12
C GLN A 43 -3.39 -14.04 6.56
N PRO A 44 -3.31 -13.15 7.58
CA PRO A 44 -3.70 -13.51 8.94
C PRO A 44 -5.23 -13.69 9.02
N GLU A 45 -5.69 -14.64 9.81
CA GLU A 45 -7.12 -14.96 9.94
C GLU A 45 -7.79 -14.17 11.07
N SER A 46 -7.03 -13.59 12.00
CA SER A 46 -7.56 -12.86 13.16
C SER A 46 -6.61 -11.78 13.65
N ALA A 47 -7.13 -10.88 14.52
CA ALA A 47 -6.32 -9.88 15.19
C ALA A 47 -5.27 -10.50 16.12
N GLU A 48 -5.59 -11.63 16.75
CA GLU A 48 -4.65 -12.38 17.59
C GLU A 48 -3.49 -12.90 16.78
N GLU A 49 -3.73 -13.43 15.59
CA GLU A 49 -2.68 -13.88 14.69
C GLU A 49 -1.82 -12.72 14.19
N ILE A 50 -2.41 -11.53 13.93
CA ILE A 50 -1.63 -10.34 13.59
C ILE A 50 -0.66 -10.01 14.72
N VAL A 51 -1.13 -9.99 15.96
CA VAL A 51 -0.27 -9.74 17.15
C VAL A 51 0.82 -10.80 17.27
N GLU A 52 0.49 -12.07 17.05
CA GLU A 52 1.46 -13.18 17.10
C GLU A 52 2.55 -13.04 16.02
N ARG A 53 2.15 -12.67 14.79
CA ARG A 53 3.09 -12.44 13.67
C ARG A 53 4.00 -11.24 13.92
N ILE A 54 3.48 -10.15 14.47
CA ILE A 54 4.28 -8.99 14.86
C ILE A 54 5.26 -9.40 15.97
N GLY A 55 4.79 -10.06 17.01
CA GLY A 55 5.61 -10.56 18.11
C GLY A 55 6.44 -9.46 18.76
N ASP A 56 7.77 -9.62 18.73
CA ASP A 56 8.75 -8.70 19.31
C ASP A 56 9.32 -7.68 18.29
N ALA A 57 8.77 -7.64 17.07
CA ALA A 57 9.25 -6.74 16.02
C ALA A 57 9.14 -5.27 16.41
N ASP A 58 10.09 -4.48 15.99
CA ASP A 58 10.09 -3.02 16.12
C ASP A 58 9.62 -2.31 14.84
N ALA A 59 9.51 -3.03 13.73
CA ALA A 59 8.90 -2.53 12.49
C ALA A 59 7.95 -3.56 11.87
N VAL A 60 6.89 -3.07 11.20
CA VAL A 60 5.94 -3.93 10.49
C VAL A 60 5.58 -3.35 9.13
N PHE A 61 5.45 -4.23 8.14
CA PHE A 61 4.82 -3.92 6.87
C PHE A 61 3.40 -4.48 6.85
N VAL A 62 2.47 -3.63 6.46
CA VAL A 62 1.05 -3.95 6.34
C VAL A 62 0.53 -3.57 4.96
N SER A 63 -0.56 -4.19 4.51
CA SER A 63 -1.34 -3.76 3.35
C SER A 63 -2.70 -3.23 3.81
N TYR A 64 -3.62 -3.03 2.90
CA TYR A 64 -4.96 -2.46 3.15
C TYR A 64 -6.00 -3.47 3.67
N THR A 65 -5.66 -4.77 3.73
CA THR A 65 -6.64 -5.85 3.94
C THR A 65 -7.13 -6.00 5.38
N HIS A 66 -6.33 -5.58 6.35
CA HIS A 66 -6.66 -5.70 7.76
C HIS A 66 -6.60 -4.36 8.47
N ALA A 67 -7.54 -4.12 9.38
CA ALA A 67 -7.47 -2.99 10.28
C ALA A 67 -6.41 -3.25 11.36
N ILE A 68 -5.56 -2.27 11.60
CA ILE A 68 -4.50 -2.28 12.63
C ILE A 68 -4.87 -1.18 13.64
N GLY A 69 -5.81 -1.50 14.50
CA GLY A 69 -6.33 -0.60 15.51
C GLY A 69 -5.60 -0.66 16.84
N GLU A 70 -6.06 0.15 17.79
CA GLU A 70 -5.55 0.19 19.17
C GLU A 70 -5.43 -1.21 19.79
N GLU A 71 -6.44 -2.09 19.57
CA GLU A 71 -6.47 -3.43 20.16
C GLU A 71 -5.31 -4.35 19.73
N ILE A 72 -4.70 -4.06 18.58
CA ILE A 72 -3.49 -4.73 18.08
C ILE A 72 -2.25 -3.98 18.55
N LEU A 73 -2.20 -2.66 18.33
CA LEU A 73 -1.03 -1.83 18.61
C LEU A 73 -0.66 -1.84 20.09
N ALA A 74 -1.65 -1.84 21.00
CA ALA A 74 -1.43 -1.91 22.45
C ALA A 74 -0.72 -3.21 22.90
N LYS A 75 -0.83 -4.28 22.11
CA LYS A 75 -0.19 -5.56 22.38
C LYS A 75 1.22 -5.69 21.77
N CYS A 76 1.65 -4.68 21.00
CA CYS A 76 2.92 -4.67 20.29
C CYS A 76 3.83 -3.53 20.79
N PRO A 77 4.30 -3.55 22.04
CA PRO A 77 4.96 -2.40 22.70
C PRO A 77 6.34 -2.06 22.12
N ASN A 78 6.92 -2.94 21.31
CA ASN A 78 8.23 -2.69 20.68
C ASN A 78 8.12 -1.94 19.35
N LEU A 79 6.91 -1.85 18.78
CA LEU A 79 6.73 -1.19 17.49
C LEU A 79 7.11 0.30 17.57
N VAL A 80 7.94 0.70 16.61
CA VAL A 80 8.33 2.11 16.39
C VAL A 80 8.02 2.57 14.95
N TYR A 81 7.75 1.61 14.04
CA TYR A 81 7.51 1.92 12.64
C TYR A 81 6.47 1.00 12.00
N ILE A 82 5.56 1.58 11.24
CA ILE A 82 4.60 0.88 10.39
C ILE A 82 4.72 1.41 8.97
N GLY A 83 5.12 0.55 8.03
CA GLY A 83 5.14 0.81 6.61
C GLY A 83 3.88 0.25 5.94
N MET A 84 2.99 1.12 5.50
CA MET A 84 1.82 0.72 4.72
C MET A 84 2.27 0.50 3.26
N CYS A 85 2.29 -0.75 2.81
CA CYS A 85 2.55 -1.13 1.41
C CYS A 85 1.29 -0.90 0.54
N CYS A 86 0.61 0.21 0.78
CA CYS A 86 -0.59 0.67 0.10
C CYS A 86 -0.70 2.20 0.22
N SER A 87 -1.72 2.76 -0.44
CA SER A 87 -1.94 4.20 -0.43
C SER A 87 -2.28 4.72 0.96
N LEU A 88 -1.69 5.86 1.31
CA LEU A 88 -2.04 6.64 2.49
C LEU A 88 -2.26 8.11 2.08
N TYR A 89 -3.49 8.51 1.86
CA TYR A 89 -3.85 9.88 1.48
C TYR A 89 -4.26 10.74 2.68
N SER A 90 -4.96 10.18 3.65
CA SER A 90 -5.35 10.86 4.89
C SER A 90 -5.44 9.87 6.06
N GLU A 91 -5.50 10.38 7.27
CA GLU A 91 -5.67 9.55 8.48
C GLU A 91 -7.00 8.79 8.46
N GLU A 92 -8.07 9.42 7.97
CA GLU A 92 -9.41 8.82 7.90
C GLU A 92 -9.50 7.68 6.87
N SER A 93 -8.64 7.70 5.86
CA SER A 93 -8.57 6.65 4.83
C SER A 93 -7.64 5.49 5.20
N SER A 94 -6.93 5.60 6.32
CA SER A 94 -5.99 4.60 6.80
C SER A 94 -6.70 3.41 7.43
N ASN A 95 -6.17 2.21 7.19
CA ASN A 95 -6.54 1.02 7.96
C ASN A 95 -5.66 0.82 9.21
N VAL A 96 -4.73 1.75 9.46
CA VAL A 96 -3.93 1.83 10.70
C VAL A 96 -4.48 2.97 11.54
N ASP A 97 -4.63 2.78 12.84
CA ASP A 97 -4.95 3.84 13.79
C ASP A 97 -3.76 4.78 13.95
N ILE A 98 -3.72 5.80 13.09
CA ILE A 98 -2.60 6.76 13.04
C ILE A 98 -2.61 7.66 14.28
N ALA A 99 -3.77 7.96 14.86
CA ALA A 99 -3.86 8.77 16.06
C ALA A 99 -3.20 8.04 17.24
N TYR A 100 -3.61 6.81 17.49
CA TYR A 100 -3.00 5.95 18.50
C TYR A 100 -1.49 5.76 18.27
N ALA A 101 -1.10 5.44 17.04
CA ALA A 101 0.31 5.25 16.66
C ALA A 101 1.16 6.49 17.02
N ARG A 102 0.67 7.68 16.67
CA ARG A 102 1.34 8.96 16.96
C ARG A 102 1.50 9.20 18.46
N GLU A 103 0.45 8.96 19.24
CA GLU A 103 0.47 9.14 20.71
C GLU A 103 1.47 8.19 21.39
N HIS A 104 1.74 7.03 20.78
CA HIS A 104 2.66 6.02 21.30
C HIS A 104 4.05 6.04 20.62
N GLY A 105 4.35 7.08 19.84
CA GLY A 105 5.67 7.24 19.21
C GLY A 105 5.94 6.29 18.04
N ILE A 106 4.90 5.69 17.46
CA ILE A 106 5.00 4.83 16.29
C ILE A 106 4.89 5.69 15.02
N THR A 107 5.90 5.65 14.17
CA THR A 107 5.89 6.34 12.88
C THR A 107 5.13 5.49 11.86
N VAL A 108 4.11 6.08 11.21
CA VAL A 108 3.36 5.44 10.12
C VAL A 108 3.67 6.14 8.80
N THR A 109 4.04 5.38 7.79
CA THR A 109 4.22 5.88 6.43
C THR A 109 3.43 5.04 5.44
N GLY A 110 3.07 5.63 4.31
CA GLY A 110 2.40 4.94 3.21
C GLY A 110 2.83 5.50 1.87
N ILE A 111 2.28 4.94 0.80
CA ILE A 111 2.65 5.28 -0.57
C ILE A 111 1.65 6.30 -1.11
N ARG A 112 2.14 7.26 -1.91
CA ARG A 112 1.32 8.24 -2.64
C ARG A 112 1.77 8.31 -4.08
N ASP A 113 0.89 8.80 -4.93
CA ASP A 113 1.18 9.21 -6.30
C ASP A 113 1.90 8.10 -7.10
N TYR A 114 1.39 6.87 -7.02
CA TYR A 114 1.92 5.73 -7.77
C TYR A 114 0.84 5.16 -8.71
N GLY A 115 1.23 4.91 -9.97
CA GLY A 115 0.37 4.27 -10.97
C GLY A 115 -0.77 5.13 -11.51
N ASP A 116 -0.77 6.43 -11.25
CA ASP A 116 -1.84 7.35 -11.70
C ASP A 116 -1.93 7.41 -13.23
N GLU A 117 -0.80 7.53 -13.91
CA GLU A 117 -0.74 7.49 -15.37
C GLU A 117 -1.23 6.15 -15.92
N GLY A 118 -0.83 5.03 -15.30
CA GLY A 118 -1.26 3.70 -15.71
C GLY A 118 -2.76 3.47 -15.59
N VAL A 119 -3.40 4.06 -14.57
CA VAL A 119 -4.87 4.03 -14.42
C VAL A 119 -5.54 4.81 -15.55
N ALA A 120 -5.07 6.02 -15.86
CA ALA A 120 -5.60 6.83 -16.95
C ALA A 120 -5.44 6.13 -18.32
N GLU A 121 -4.27 5.54 -18.59
CA GLU A 121 -4.01 4.74 -19.79
C GLU A 121 -4.96 3.54 -19.88
N TYR A 122 -5.15 2.81 -18.78
CA TYR A 122 -6.08 1.68 -18.72
C TYR A 122 -7.51 2.09 -19.03
N VAL A 123 -7.97 3.22 -18.49
CA VAL A 123 -9.32 3.74 -18.76
C VAL A 123 -9.46 4.10 -20.24
N LEU A 124 -8.51 4.83 -20.83
CA LEU A 124 -8.52 5.21 -22.24
C LEU A 124 -8.47 3.98 -23.15
N MET A 125 -7.61 3.02 -22.86
CA MET A 125 -7.53 1.77 -23.61
C MET A 125 -8.86 1.03 -23.64
N ASN A 126 -9.51 0.88 -22.47
CA ASN A 126 -10.79 0.20 -22.37
C ASN A 126 -11.91 1.00 -23.04
N LEU A 127 -11.93 2.32 -22.94
CA LEU A 127 -12.92 3.17 -23.61
C LEU A 127 -12.82 3.02 -25.13
N ILE A 128 -11.63 3.13 -25.68
CA ILE A 128 -11.39 2.94 -27.12
C ILE A 128 -11.80 1.53 -27.54
N GLY A 129 -11.33 0.51 -26.83
CA GLY A 129 -11.69 -0.88 -27.10
C GLY A 129 -13.20 -1.14 -27.10
N ARG A 130 -13.91 -0.57 -26.14
CA ARG A 130 -15.38 -0.68 -26.04
C ARG A 130 -16.13 0.09 -27.12
N LEU A 131 -15.64 1.24 -27.55
CA LEU A 131 -16.24 2.00 -28.66
C LEU A 131 -16.09 1.26 -30.01
N HIS A 132 -14.95 0.61 -30.24
CA HIS A 132 -14.67 -0.14 -31.45
C HIS A 132 -15.19 -1.57 -31.44
N GLY A 133 -15.54 -2.14 -30.31
CA GLY A 133 -15.93 -3.54 -30.19
C GLY A 133 -14.73 -4.50 -30.23
N ALA A 134 -13.63 -4.13 -29.54
CA ALA A 134 -12.43 -4.98 -29.46
C ALA A 134 -12.60 -6.14 -28.46
N ASP A 135 -11.69 -7.10 -28.53
CA ASP A 135 -11.57 -8.24 -27.59
C ASP A 135 -12.84 -9.09 -27.47
N GLY A 136 -13.58 -9.23 -28.57
CA GLY A 136 -14.80 -10.05 -28.63
C GLY A 136 -16.02 -9.41 -27.97
N ASN A 137 -15.92 -8.18 -27.50
CA ASN A 137 -17.05 -7.43 -26.99
C ASN A 137 -17.77 -6.66 -28.12
N PRO A 138 -19.11 -6.58 -28.12
CA PRO A 138 -19.81 -5.74 -29.07
C PRO A 138 -19.48 -4.26 -28.80
N PRO A 139 -19.51 -3.39 -29.82
CA PRO A 139 -19.36 -1.97 -29.67
C PRO A 139 -20.36 -1.39 -28.65
N LEU A 140 -19.93 -0.47 -27.79
CA LEU A 140 -20.73 0.09 -26.72
C LEU A 140 -22.00 0.79 -27.24
N LEU A 141 -21.93 1.43 -28.41
CA LEU A 141 -23.02 2.17 -29.03
C LEU A 141 -23.78 1.36 -30.12
N GLY A 142 -23.54 0.04 -30.17
CA GLY A 142 -24.16 -0.85 -31.16
C GLY A 142 -23.43 -0.92 -32.49
N GLU A 143 -22.62 0.07 -32.84
CA GLU A 143 -21.73 0.12 -34.00
C GLU A 143 -20.35 0.64 -33.59
N SER A 144 -19.34 0.30 -34.40
CA SER A 144 -17.98 0.78 -34.17
C SER A 144 -17.93 2.30 -34.28
N SER A 145 -17.42 2.96 -33.24
CA SER A 145 -17.38 4.41 -33.14
C SER A 145 -16.01 4.89 -32.66
N GLU A 146 -15.60 6.06 -33.10
CA GLU A 146 -14.37 6.70 -32.67
C GLU A 146 -14.57 7.47 -31.36
N ILE A 147 -13.48 7.66 -30.61
CA ILE A 147 -13.49 8.55 -29.43
C ILE A 147 -13.66 10.02 -29.82
N SER A 148 -13.32 10.37 -31.07
CA SER A 148 -13.47 11.74 -31.59
C SER A 148 -14.94 12.17 -31.57
N GLY A 149 -15.20 13.29 -30.90
CA GLY A 149 -16.57 13.83 -30.73
C GLY A 149 -17.39 13.13 -29.64
N ALA A 150 -16.86 12.08 -28.96
CA ALA A 150 -17.52 11.46 -27.83
C ALA A 150 -17.64 12.46 -26.66
N ARG A 151 -18.73 12.36 -25.91
CA ARG A 151 -18.93 13.10 -24.67
C ARG A 151 -18.72 12.16 -23.51
N ILE A 152 -17.74 12.48 -22.68
CA ILE A 152 -17.35 11.68 -21.52
C ILE A 152 -17.64 12.48 -20.26
N GLY A 153 -18.35 11.88 -19.31
CA GLY A 153 -18.54 12.45 -17.97
C GLY A 153 -17.54 11.83 -17.00
N LEU A 154 -16.85 12.67 -16.23
CA LEU A 154 -15.99 12.24 -15.12
C LEU A 154 -16.69 12.54 -13.80
N LEU A 155 -16.74 11.57 -12.91
CA LEU A 155 -17.24 11.74 -11.56
C LEU A 155 -16.06 11.56 -10.57
N GLY A 156 -15.61 12.68 -10.03
CA GLY A 156 -14.37 12.78 -9.25
C GLY A 156 -13.20 13.33 -10.09
N LEU A 157 -12.33 14.09 -9.45
CA LEU A 157 -11.12 14.67 -10.04
C LEU A 157 -9.97 14.45 -9.06
N GLY A 158 -9.45 13.23 -9.05
CA GLY A 158 -8.22 12.86 -8.34
C GLY A 158 -7.02 12.87 -9.28
N ALA A 159 -5.87 12.40 -8.79
CA ALA A 159 -4.64 12.33 -9.58
C ALA A 159 -4.75 11.38 -10.80
N SER A 160 -5.67 10.40 -10.74
CA SER A 160 -5.93 9.42 -11.83
C SER A 160 -7.06 9.84 -12.78
N ALA A 161 -7.58 11.08 -12.67
CA ALA A 161 -8.73 11.55 -13.47
C ALA A 161 -8.32 12.36 -14.71
#